data_95723039aaa93c716ca249a7543acc57
#
_entry.id   95723039aaa93c716ca249a7543acc57
#
_cell.length_a   1.000
_cell.length_b   1.000
_cell.length_c   1.000
_cell.angle_alpha   90.00
_cell.angle_beta   90.00
_cell.angle_gamma   90.00
#
_symmetry.space_group_name_H-M   'P 1'
#
loop_
_entity.id
_entity.type
_entity.pdbx_description
1 polymer ?
#
loop_
_entity_poly.entity_id
_entity_poly.type
_entity_poly.pdbx_seq_one_letter_code
_entity_poly.pdbx_strand_id
1 'polypeptide(L)'
;MTTTKQAYNYTALLEKEEEGGYHVFCPMLKVCHSQGDTFEETIENMTEAIELYLESLIADQQPIPQENLIIKPLSITIRSLSKLV
;
A
#
# COMPACT_ATOMS: atom_id res chain seq x y z
N MET A 1 -0.56 -8.83 -33.75
CA MET A 1 0.30 -8.61 -32.59
C MET A 1 -0.48 -8.83 -31.31
N THR A 2 0.05 -9.58 -30.40
CA THR A 2 -0.62 -9.92 -29.17
C THR A 2 -0.17 -9.00 -28.04
N THR A 3 -1.12 -8.41 -27.32
CA THR A 3 -0.82 -7.60 -26.17
C THR A 3 -0.81 -8.50 -24.93
N THR A 4 0.29 -8.51 -24.23
CA THR A 4 0.41 -9.28 -23.00
C THR A 4 0.07 -8.38 -21.82
N LYS A 5 -0.88 -8.81 -21.01
CA LYS A 5 -1.21 -8.12 -19.77
C LYS A 5 -0.54 -8.84 -18.62
N GLN A 6 0.10 -8.07 -17.77
CA GLN A 6 0.69 -8.60 -16.54
C GLN A 6 0.02 -7.98 -15.34
N ALA A 7 -0.26 -8.79 -14.36
CA ALA A 7 -0.77 -8.31 -13.09
C ALA A 7 0.38 -8.19 -12.11
N TYR A 8 0.42 -7.08 -11.40
CA TYR A 8 1.40 -6.84 -10.35
C TYR A 8 0.65 -6.70 -9.05
N ASN A 9 1.15 -7.34 -8.02
CA ASN A 9 0.49 -7.35 -6.72
C ASN A 9 1.36 -6.64 -5.69
N TYR A 10 0.80 -5.63 -5.06
CA TYR A 10 1.49 -4.89 -4.02
C TYR A 10 0.58 -4.71 -2.83
N THR A 11 1.19 -4.72 -1.65
CA THR A 11 0.46 -4.47 -0.43
C THR A 11 0.35 -2.98 -0.20
N ALA A 12 -0.86 -2.53 0.06
CA ALA A 12 -1.14 -1.17 0.46
C ALA A 12 -1.54 -1.15 1.91
N LEU A 13 -0.97 -0.23 2.67
CA LEU A 13 -1.28 -0.06 4.09
C LEU A 13 -2.02 1.26 4.26
N LEU A 14 -3.18 1.18 4.91
CA LEU A 14 -4.01 2.36 5.12
C LEU A 14 -4.02 2.74 6.58
N GLU A 15 -3.96 4.03 6.83
CA GLU A 15 -4.08 4.59 8.16
C GLU A 15 -5.23 5.57 8.17
N LYS A 16 -6.08 5.48 9.20
CA LYS A 16 -7.15 6.44 9.36
C LYS A 16 -6.58 7.76 9.86
N GLU A 17 -7.04 8.84 9.27
CA GLU A 17 -6.66 10.17 9.71
C GLU A 17 -7.60 10.65 10.81
N GLU A 18 -7.09 11.39 11.77
CA GLU A 18 -7.89 11.89 12.88
C GLU A 18 -9.04 12.78 12.41
N GLU A 19 -8.80 13.54 11.36
CA GLU A 19 -9.80 14.47 10.85
C GLU A 19 -10.72 13.84 9.80
N GLY A 20 -10.62 12.53 9.63
CA GLY A 20 -11.42 11.81 8.65
C GLY A 20 -10.59 11.45 7.43
N GLY A 21 -11.07 10.42 6.73
CA GLY A 21 -10.36 9.95 5.57
C GLY A 21 -9.23 8.99 5.89
N TYR A 22 -8.47 8.64 4.88
CA TYR A 22 -7.41 7.65 4.97
C TYR A 22 -6.20 8.11 4.20
N HIS A 23 -5.06 7.73 4.72
CA HIS A 23 -3.78 7.83 4.02
C HIS A 23 -3.34 6.42 3.67
N VAL A 24 -2.71 6.24 2.52
CA VAL A 24 -2.28 4.92 2.06
C VAL A 24 -0.87 5.00 1.51
N PHE A 25 -0.09 3.97 1.78
CA PHE A 25 1.25 3.87 1.23
C PHE A 25 1.57 2.41 0.91
N CYS A 26 2.60 2.22 0.11
CA CYS A 26 3.02 0.88 -0.32
C CYS A 26 4.47 0.66 0.11
N PRO A 27 4.72 -0.30 1.02
CA PRO A 27 6.10 -0.51 1.49
C PRO A 27 7.11 -0.80 0.38
N MET A 28 6.69 -1.54 -0.65
CA MET A 28 7.60 -1.90 -1.74
C MET A 28 7.77 -0.79 -2.77
N LEU A 29 6.86 0.16 -2.81
CA LEU A 29 6.90 1.28 -3.75
C LEU A 29 6.83 2.57 -2.94
N LYS A 30 7.95 2.92 -2.32
CA LYS A 30 7.99 3.99 -1.32
C LYS A 30 7.57 5.36 -1.85
N VAL A 31 7.72 5.57 -3.15
CA VAL A 31 7.30 6.83 -3.73
C VAL A 31 5.79 6.91 -3.96
N CYS A 32 5.09 5.78 -3.83
CA CYS A 32 3.65 5.73 -4.05
C CYS A 32 2.91 5.89 -2.75
N HIS A 33 2.13 6.93 -2.64
CA HIS A 33 1.23 7.15 -1.53
C HIS A 33 0.06 7.97 -2.02
N SER A 34 -1.04 7.90 -1.32
CA SER A 34 -2.23 8.63 -1.70
C SER A 34 -3.13 8.82 -0.48
N GLN A 35 -4.30 9.35 -0.70
CA GLN A 35 -5.27 9.59 0.35
C GLN A 35 -6.65 9.65 -0.27
N GLY A 36 -7.67 9.60 0.58
CA GLY A 36 -9.04 9.72 0.16
C GLY A 36 -9.94 9.86 1.36
N ASP A 37 -11.18 10.27 1.12
CA ASP A 37 -12.15 10.45 2.19
C ASP A 37 -12.76 9.14 2.64
N THR A 38 -12.87 8.18 1.74
CA THR A 38 -13.40 6.85 2.04
C THR A 38 -12.35 5.80 1.75
N PHE A 39 -12.58 4.61 2.29
CA PHE A 39 -11.71 3.47 2.02
C PHE A 39 -11.63 3.21 0.50
N GLU A 40 -12.79 3.15 -0.15
CA GLU A 40 -12.85 2.84 -1.58
C GLU A 40 -12.14 3.89 -2.42
N GLU A 41 -12.36 5.15 -2.11
CA GLU A 41 -11.70 6.24 -2.83
C GLU A 41 -10.20 6.18 -2.65
N THR A 42 -9.75 5.89 -1.42
CA THR A 42 -8.32 5.79 -1.13
C THR A 42 -7.67 4.68 -1.94
N ILE A 43 -8.36 3.53 -2.05
CA ILE A 43 -7.85 2.41 -2.83
C ILE A 43 -7.80 2.76 -4.32
N GLU A 44 -8.84 3.41 -4.84
CA GLU A 44 -8.83 3.83 -6.24
C GLU A 44 -7.69 4.80 -6.52
N ASN A 45 -7.51 5.79 -5.65
CA ASN A 45 -6.45 6.78 -5.81
C ASN A 45 -5.07 6.12 -5.76
N MET A 46 -4.89 5.17 -4.85
CA MET A 46 -3.62 4.48 -4.74
C MET A 46 -3.36 3.59 -5.96
N THR A 47 -4.38 2.90 -6.43
CA THR A 47 -4.25 2.06 -7.61
C THR A 47 -3.79 2.89 -8.81
N GLU A 48 -4.39 4.04 -9.00
CA GLU A 48 -3.98 4.94 -10.08
C GLU A 48 -2.55 5.42 -9.89
N ALA A 49 -2.18 5.78 -8.67
CA ALA A 49 -0.81 6.23 -8.40
C ALA A 49 0.20 5.14 -8.73
N ILE A 50 -0.09 3.90 -8.35
CA ILE A 50 0.80 2.78 -8.65
C ILE A 50 0.86 2.52 -10.15
N GLU A 51 -0.29 2.54 -10.83
CA GLU A 51 -0.31 2.34 -12.28
C GLU A 51 0.59 3.35 -13.00
N LEU A 52 0.45 4.61 -12.66
CA LEU A 52 1.25 5.65 -13.29
C LEU A 52 2.74 5.47 -13.00
N TYR A 53 3.06 5.08 -11.79
CA TYR A 53 4.46 4.86 -11.43
C TYR A 53 5.05 3.68 -12.20
N LEU A 54 4.33 2.56 -12.25
CA LEU A 54 4.81 1.40 -12.99
C LEU A 54 4.94 1.68 -14.48
N GLU A 55 4.00 2.42 -15.05
CA GLU A 55 4.09 2.81 -16.45
C GLU A 55 5.33 3.65 -16.71
N SER A 56 5.68 4.54 -15.78
CA SER A 56 6.89 5.34 -15.96
C SER A 56 8.15 4.48 -15.90
N LEU A 57 8.16 3.47 -15.03
CA LEU A 57 9.30 2.56 -14.94
C LEU A 57 9.45 1.78 -16.24
N ILE A 58 8.34 1.30 -16.79
CA ILE A 58 8.37 0.56 -18.04
C ILE A 58 8.87 1.46 -19.17
N ALA A 59 8.36 2.67 -19.25
CA ALA A 59 8.77 3.62 -20.28
C ALA A 59 10.27 3.92 -20.20
N ASP A 60 10.81 3.98 -19.00
CA ASP A 60 12.22 4.28 -18.78
C ASP A 60 13.10 3.02 -18.76
N GLN A 61 12.51 1.87 -19.06
CA GLN A 61 13.21 0.58 -19.06
C GLN A 61 13.87 0.27 -17.72
N GLN A 62 13.20 0.67 -16.64
CA GLN A 62 13.66 0.41 -15.29
C GLN A 62 13.04 -0.88 -14.78
N PRO A 63 13.73 -1.60 -13.91
CA PRO A 63 13.15 -2.82 -13.34
C PRO A 63 11.93 -2.52 -12.50
N ILE A 64 10.95 -3.42 -12.56
CA ILE A 64 9.74 -3.33 -11.76
C ILE A 64 10.00 -4.00 -10.42
N PRO A 65 9.88 -3.28 -9.30
CA PRO A 65 10.05 -3.91 -7.99
C PRO A 65 9.02 -5.01 -7.77
N GLN A 66 9.44 -6.09 -7.16
CA GLN A 66 8.55 -7.19 -6.84
C GLN A 66 8.35 -7.24 -5.33
N GLU A 67 7.14 -7.54 -4.92
CA GLU A 67 6.86 -7.63 -3.51
C GLU A 67 7.32 -8.97 -2.97
N ASN A 68 8.10 -8.91 -1.90
CA ASN A 68 8.56 -10.10 -1.19
C ASN A 68 8.17 -10.05 0.28
N LEU A 69 7.16 -9.25 0.61
CA LEU A 69 6.69 -9.11 1.97
C LEU A 69 5.70 -10.19 2.33
N ILE A 70 5.80 -10.67 3.54
CA ILE A 70 4.81 -11.57 4.13
C ILE A 70 4.19 -10.81 5.28
N ILE A 71 2.87 -10.66 5.27
CA ILE A 71 2.16 -9.90 6.27
C ILE A 71 1.58 -10.85 7.29
N LYS A 72 1.95 -10.65 8.55
CA LYS A 72 1.48 -11.50 9.62
C LYS A 72 1.05 -10.63 10.80
N PRO A 73 -0.24 -10.37 10.94
CA PRO A 73 -0.72 -9.67 12.13
C PRO A 73 -0.44 -10.51 13.37
N LEU A 74 0.00 -9.84 14.42
CA LEU A 74 0.27 -10.50 15.67
C LEU A 74 -0.68 -9.97 16.73
N SER A 75 -1.19 -10.88 17.55
CA SER A 75 -1.97 -10.52 18.71
C SER A 75 -1.09 -10.66 19.93
N ILE A 76 -0.90 -9.57 20.64
CA ILE A 76 -0.02 -9.58 21.79
C ILE A 76 -0.86 -9.40 23.06
N THR A 77 -0.71 -10.32 23.97
CA THR A 77 -1.35 -10.22 25.26
C THR A 77 -0.28 -9.94 26.30
N ILE A 78 -0.43 -8.84 27.00
CA ILE A 78 0.51 -8.48 28.04
C ILE A 78 -0.14 -8.78 29.40
N ARG A 79 0.55 -9.59 30.18
CA ARG A 79 0.09 -9.80 31.55
C ARG A 79 0.49 -8.57 32.36
N SER A 80 -0.50 -7.83 32.74
CA SER A 80 -0.27 -6.63 33.53
C SER A 80 -0.31 -6.97 35.00
N LEU A 81 0.65 -6.47 35.74
CA LEU A 81 0.55 -6.51 37.19
C LEU A 81 -0.44 -5.43 37.63
N SER A 82 -1.30 -5.77 38.54
CA SER A 82 -2.39 -4.87 38.90
C SER A 82 -1.93 -3.49 39.36
N LYS A 83 -0.70 -3.37 39.72
CA LYS A 83 -0.15 -2.11 40.20
C LYS A 83 0.40 -1.22 39.12
N LEU A 84 0.31 -1.65 37.89
CA LEU A 84 0.87 -0.91 36.79
C LEU A 84 -0.11 0.02 36.13
N VAL A 85 -1.15 0.29 36.75
CA VAL A 85 -2.14 1.19 36.18
C VAL A 85 -1.71 2.62 36.24
#